data_c75f1c07e466b82906be9cbce1731608
#
_entry.id   c75f1c07e466b82906be9cbce1731608
#
_cell.length_a   1.000
_cell.length_b   1.000
_cell.length_c   1.000
_cell.angle_alpha   90.00
_cell.angle_beta   90.00
_cell.angle_gamma   90.00
#
_symmetry.space_group_name_H-M   'P 1'
#
loop_
_entity.id
_entity.type
_entity.pdbx_description
1 polymer ?
#
loop_
_entity_poly.entity_id
_entity_poly.type
_entity_poly.pdbx_seq_one_letter_code
_entity_poly.pdbx_strand_id
1 'polypeptide(L)'
;MPPHRAAAQIPGDSAYTCRALLDHLQGKIETDYAGYVLEVRSARRDAYTAQISRLEARADTTPPGDCYPVLDALTSWFDDPHVFIYQSARLDTGESHRREARVTHLPLDEEGARRYFAGTRSLDPIEGIWHDGPTRFAVVRDSEGGAGHFVAVLLNPDSSNWRAGDVRAVFRETGDGRYDGTVWLTNYAVRHLRVTLHKRVLLRLSPGMWGKVYPVLPADLGLLDPADAHRPTVLVRGGTVIVSMTSHDPSYRHFLDSLLTAHAQQLLTARQLIIDVRGNEGGSSGTSRGLWPYVASRHLRPETLDFRRAVMLSSPDQISYAGRAFGSDTTAFVRGLLARLHAAPGGFAPVIDPASPPDSEGPDSVIEGATRVGVLIDRGTVSAAEVLVVEAKRSDRVTIYGEPTAGALDYENVSIVPIASGERRWYLGYPTIAAGTELPRGGIRG
;
A
#
# COMPACT_ATOMS: atom_id res chain seq x y z
N MET A 1 -25.21 -37.83 13.91
CA MET A 1 -25.17 -36.63 13.08
C MET A 1 -25.91 -35.52 13.77
N PRO A 2 -25.29 -34.42 14.23
CA PRO A 2 -26.01 -33.24 14.69
C PRO A 2 -26.48 -32.44 13.48
N PRO A 3 -27.62 -31.73 13.55
CA PRO A 3 -28.19 -30.99 12.43
C PRO A 3 -27.32 -29.81 12.07
N HIS A 4 -27.04 -29.64 10.79
CA HIS A 4 -26.46 -28.43 10.22
C HIS A 4 -27.31 -27.20 10.60
N ARG A 5 -26.78 -26.30 11.42
CA ARG A 5 -27.38 -25.00 11.63
C ARG A 5 -27.35 -24.24 10.27
N ALA A 6 -28.54 -23.91 9.80
CA ALA A 6 -28.71 -22.99 8.67
C ALA A 6 -27.93 -21.70 8.94
N ALA A 7 -27.12 -21.30 7.98
CA ALA A 7 -26.43 -20.02 8.02
C ALA A 7 -27.48 -18.91 8.08
N ALA A 8 -27.56 -18.21 9.21
CA ALA A 8 -28.44 -17.07 9.37
C ALA A 8 -28.10 -16.01 8.31
N GLN A 9 -29.09 -15.52 7.60
CA GLN A 9 -28.95 -14.37 6.70
C GLN A 9 -28.48 -13.17 7.53
N ILE A 10 -27.30 -12.66 7.22
CA ILE A 10 -26.70 -11.53 7.94
C ILE A 10 -27.31 -10.24 7.38
N PRO A 11 -27.85 -9.35 8.23
CA PRO A 11 -28.30 -8.02 7.82
C PRO A 11 -27.18 -7.23 7.12
N GLY A 12 -27.50 -6.32 6.20
CA GLY A 12 -26.54 -5.56 5.39
C GLY A 12 -25.64 -4.59 6.19
N ASP A 13 -25.98 -4.27 7.44
CA ASP A 13 -25.12 -3.58 8.42
C ASP A 13 -24.40 -4.62 9.28
N SER A 14 -23.19 -4.29 9.76
CA SER A 14 -22.47 -5.13 10.69
C SER A 14 -23.39 -5.57 11.82
N ALA A 15 -23.53 -6.88 12.04
CA ALA A 15 -24.30 -7.44 13.15
C ALA A 15 -23.64 -7.15 14.51
N TYR A 16 -22.46 -6.54 14.50
CA TYR A 16 -21.64 -6.30 15.67
C TYR A 16 -21.68 -4.83 16.09
N THR A 17 -21.69 -4.58 17.42
CA THR A 17 -21.40 -3.25 17.97
C THR A 17 -19.94 -2.88 17.70
N CYS A 18 -19.60 -1.58 17.80
CA CYS A 18 -18.19 -1.16 17.65
C CYS A 18 -17.29 -1.82 18.69
N ARG A 19 -17.78 -2.02 19.93
CA ARG A 19 -17.06 -2.74 20.98
C ARG A 19 -16.77 -4.17 20.56
N ALA A 20 -17.74 -4.92 20.07
CA ALA A 20 -17.54 -6.30 19.63
C ALA A 20 -16.60 -6.39 18.43
N LEU A 21 -16.63 -5.41 17.50
CA LEU A 21 -15.65 -5.33 16.38
C LEU A 21 -14.24 -5.12 16.90
N LEU A 22 -14.06 -4.23 17.88
CA LEU A 22 -12.77 -3.98 18.52
C LEU A 22 -12.24 -5.25 19.22
N ASP A 23 -13.09 -5.94 19.99
CA ASP A 23 -12.72 -7.16 20.71
C ASP A 23 -12.28 -8.27 19.73
N HIS A 24 -12.98 -8.43 18.62
CA HIS A 24 -12.60 -9.38 17.57
C HIS A 24 -11.29 -9.00 16.88
N LEU A 25 -11.11 -7.70 16.56
CA LEU A 25 -9.87 -7.19 15.96
C LEU A 25 -8.68 -7.42 16.88
N GLN A 26 -8.83 -7.09 18.17
CA GLN A 26 -7.81 -7.35 19.18
C GLN A 26 -7.44 -8.82 19.25
N GLY A 27 -8.43 -9.70 19.37
CA GLY A 27 -8.20 -11.15 19.45
C GLY A 27 -7.46 -11.69 18.23
N LYS A 28 -7.78 -11.19 17.02
CA LYS A 28 -7.07 -11.56 15.79
C LYS A 28 -5.62 -11.08 15.80
N ILE A 29 -5.38 -9.83 16.15
CA ILE A 29 -4.01 -9.29 16.25
C ILE A 29 -3.18 -10.08 17.27
N GLU A 30 -3.73 -10.36 18.43
CA GLU A 30 -3.03 -11.07 19.50
C GLU A 30 -2.72 -12.54 19.15
N THR A 31 -3.51 -13.15 18.28
CA THR A 31 -3.38 -14.56 17.88
C THR A 31 -2.56 -14.73 16.61
N ASP A 32 -2.74 -13.86 15.64
CA ASP A 32 -2.29 -14.11 14.26
C ASP A 32 -1.15 -13.19 13.79
N TYR A 33 -0.95 -12.03 14.44
CA TYR A 33 0.08 -11.08 14.03
C TYR A 33 1.41 -11.35 14.75
N ALA A 34 2.45 -11.70 13.99
CA ALA A 34 3.77 -12.02 14.51
C ALA A 34 4.38 -10.85 15.30
N GLY A 35 4.18 -9.59 14.88
CA GLY A 35 4.69 -8.40 15.57
C GLY A 35 4.12 -8.23 16.98
N TYR A 36 2.85 -8.60 17.20
CA TYR A 36 2.33 -8.64 18.57
C TYR A 36 3.10 -9.61 19.47
N VAL A 37 3.35 -10.83 18.97
CA VAL A 37 4.04 -11.87 19.74
C VAL A 37 5.50 -11.50 20.01
N LEU A 38 6.19 -10.96 19.01
CA LEU A 38 7.62 -10.66 19.08
C LEU A 38 7.92 -9.38 19.86
N GLU A 39 7.10 -8.34 19.72
CA GLU A 39 7.44 -7.01 20.21
C GLU A 39 6.57 -6.54 21.37
N VAL A 40 5.27 -6.87 21.34
CA VAL A 40 4.31 -6.31 22.29
C VAL A 40 4.18 -7.16 23.52
N ARG A 41 4.04 -8.48 23.35
CA ARG A 41 3.76 -9.42 24.43
C ARG A 41 4.78 -9.40 25.56
N SER A 42 6.03 -9.08 25.26
CA SER A 42 7.12 -9.02 26.26
C SER A 42 7.53 -7.61 26.66
N ALA A 43 7.67 -6.69 25.69
CA ALA A 43 8.32 -5.40 25.92
C ALA A 43 7.35 -4.20 26.01
N ARG A 44 6.17 -4.28 25.34
CA ARG A 44 5.23 -3.15 25.24
C ARG A 44 3.84 -3.45 25.83
N ARG A 45 3.70 -4.52 26.63
CA ARG A 45 2.42 -5.03 27.12
C ARG A 45 1.59 -3.99 27.86
N ASP A 46 2.21 -3.25 28.78
CA ASP A 46 1.49 -2.25 29.59
C ASP A 46 0.98 -1.09 28.73
N ALA A 47 1.79 -0.62 27.78
CA ALA A 47 1.39 0.43 26.83
C ALA A 47 0.26 -0.05 25.91
N TYR A 48 0.29 -1.29 25.46
CA TYR A 48 -0.77 -1.91 24.68
C TYR A 48 -2.07 -2.02 25.47
N THR A 49 -2.01 -2.53 26.70
CA THR A 49 -3.18 -2.65 27.59
C THR A 49 -3.82 -1.28 27.84
N ALA A 50 -3.00 -0.26 28.10
CA ALA A 50 -3.50 1.10 28.26
C ALA A 50 -4.18 1.66 26.99
N GLN A 51 -3.65 1.30 25.80
CA GLN A 51 -4.27 1.67 24.53
C GLN A 51 -5.60 0.96 24.34
N ILE A 52 -5.66 -0.34 24.60
CA ILE A 52 -6.91 -1.12 24.51
C ILE A 52 -7.98 -0.51 25.43
N SER A 53 -7.68 -0.25 26.70
CA SER A 53 -8.66 0.33 27.65
C SER A 53 -9.23 1.67 27.16
N ARG A 54 -8.40 2.51 26.53
CA ARG A 54 -8.86 3.78 25.93
C ARG A 54 -9.78 3.57 24.74
N LEU A 55 -9.45 2.60 23.88
CA LEU A 55 -10.24 2.28 22.70
C LEU A 55 -11.56 1.60 23.07
N GLU A 56 -11.59 0.76 24.08
CA GLU A 56 -12.78 0.14 24.64
C GLU A 56 -13.79 1.19 25.11
N ALA A 57 -13.36 2.15 25.94
CA ALA A 57 -14.21 3.24 26.41
C ALA A 57 -14.79 4.08 25.25
N ARG A 58 -14.02 4.27 24.18
CA ARG A 58 -14.48 4.95 22.98
C ARG A 58 -15.45 4.08 22.16
N ALA A 59 -15.17 2.80 22.01
CA ALA A 59 -15.99 1.85 21.26
C ALA A 59 -17.39 1.67 21.88
N ASP A 60 -17.50 1.71 23.21
CA ASP A 60 -18.77 1.57 23.95
C ASP A 60 -19.78 2.68 23.60
N THR A 61 -19.31 3.84 23.14
CA THR A 61 -20.14 5.00 22.78
C THR A 61 -20.21 5.25 21.27
N THR A 62 -19.48 4.48 20.47
CA THR A 62 -19.38 4.69 19.00
C THR A 62 -20.40 3.82 18.27
N PRO A 63 -21.27 4.39 17.41
CA PRO A 63 -22.13 3.61 16.54
C PRO A 63 -21.34 2.68 15.61
N PRO A 64 -21.85 1.49 15.24
CA PRO A 64 -21.16 0.54 14.37
C PRO A 64 -20.74 1.14 13.01
N GLY A 65 -21.54 2.05 12.47
CA GLY A 65 -21.25 2.76 11.22
C GLY A 65 -20.02 3.65 11.28
N ASP A 66 -19.69 4.19 12.45
CA ASP A 66 -18.62 5.16 12.70
C ASP A 66 -17.40 4.52 13.38
N CYS A 67 -17.30 3.19 13.39
CA CYS A 67 -16.28 2.44 14.11
C CYS A 67 -14.87 2.53 13.50
N TYR A 68 -14.74 2.95 12.23
CA TYR A 68 -13.44 3.01 11.55
C TYR A 68 -12.34 3.70 12.38
N PRO A 69 -12.55 4.92 12.94
CA PRO A 69 -11.48 5.59 13.69
C PRO A 69 -11.06 4.88 14.98
N VAL A 70 -11.90 4.00 15.52
CA VAL A 70 -11.54 3.17 16.69
C VAL A 70 -10.68 2.00 16.28
N LEU A 71 -11.08 1.29 15.24
CA LEU A 71 -10.35 0.12 14.70
C LEU A 71 -9.01 0.54 14.10
N ASP A 72 -9.00 1.64 13.35
CA ASP A 72 -7.78 2.22 12.76
C ASP A 72 -6.77 2.68 13.81
N ALA A 73 -7.25 3.23 14.93
CA ALA A 73 -6.37 3.63 16.03
C ALA A 73 -5.69 2.43 16.72
N LEU A 74 -6.28 1.23 16.67
CA LEU A 74 -5.64 0.01 17.15
C LEU A 74 -4.57 -0.47 16.15
N THR A 75 -4.88 -0.56 14.88
CA THR A 75 -3.91 -1.02 13.87
C THR A 75 -2.73 -0.07 13.74
N SER A 76 -2.98 1.24 13.78
CA SER A 76 -1.95 2.29 13.70
C SER A 76 -1.00 2.31 14.89
N TRP A 77 -1.41 1.77 16.03
CA TRP A 77 -0.57 1.74 17.23
C TRP A 77 0.70 0.90 17.06
N PHE A 78 0.68 -0.07 16.13
CA PHE A 78 1.83 -0.93 15.85
C PHE A 78 2.94 -0.23 15.06
N ASP A 79 2.62 0.88 14.38
CA ASP A 79 3.54 1.61 13.48
C ASP A 79 4.09 0.71 12.34
N ASP A 80 3.28 -0.27 11.92
CA ASP A 80 3.56 -1.18 10.83
C ASP A 80 2.59 -0.88 9.68
N PRO A 81 3.06 -0.41 8.51
CA PRO A 81 2.21 -0.10 7.37
C PRO A 81 1.41 -1.29 6.82
N HIS A 82 1.84 -2.51 7.13
CA HIS A 82 1.17 -3.74 6.74
C HIS A 82 0.00 -4.11 7.68
N VAL A 83 -0.18 -3.40 8.81
CA VAL A 83 -1.30 -3.61 9.74
C VAL A 83 -2.32 -2.51 9.56
N PHE A 84 -3.45 -2.83 8.94
CA PHE A 84 -4.48 -1.85 8.59
C PHE A 84 -5.90 -2.43 8.59
N ILE A 85 -6.89 -1.54 8.71
CA ILE A 85 -8.30 -1.88 8.52
C ILE A 85 -8.71 -1.63 7.08
N TYR A 86 -9.34 -2.64 6.48
CA TYR A 86 -9.93 -2.58 5.14
C TYR A 86 -11.46 -2.64 5.23
N GLN A 87 -12.14 -1.70 4.56
CA GLN A 87 -13.60 -1.72 4.44
C GLN A 87 -14.05 -2.35 3.12
N SER A 88 -14.94 -3.32 3.19
CA SER A 88 -15.57 -3.90 2.00
C SER A 88 -16.49 -2.88 1.31
N ALA A 89 -16.50 -2.93 -0.03
CA ALA A 89 -17.39 -2.12 -0.87
C ALA A 89 -18.85 -2.64 -0.94
N ARG A 90 -19.26 -3.57 -0.07
CA ARG A 90 -20.60 -4.18 -0.17
C ARG A 90 -21.66 -3.29 0.46
N LEU A 91 -22.67 -2.95 -0.34
CA LEU A 91 -23.94 -2.35 0.10
C LEU A 91 -25.10 -3.16 -0.47
N ASP A 92 -26.23 -3.18 0.23
CA ASP A 92 -27.48 -3.62 -0.39
C ASP A 92 -28.03 -2.54 -1.35
N THR A 93 -28.90 -2.97 -2.27
CA THR A 93 -29.43 -2.08 -3.32
C THR A 93 -30.24 -0.92 -2.75
N GLY A 94 -31.01 -1.16 -1.68
CA GLY A 94 -31.84 -0.12 -1.08
C GLY A 94 -31.01 0.96 -0.41
N GLU A 95 -29.93 0.59 0.29
CA GLU A 95 -29.00 1.55 0.87
C GLU A 95 -28.24 2.31 -0.21
N SER A 96 -27.84 1.64 -1.29
CA SER A 96 -27.19 2.28 -2.42
C SER A 96 -28.06 3.42 -3.00
N HIS A 97 -29.34 3.17 -3.24
CA HIS A 97 -30.30 4.19 -3.73
C HIS A 97 -30.51 5.34 -2.72
N ARG A 98 -30.59 5.04 -1.41
CA ARG A 98 -30.70 6.10 -0.40
C ARG A 98 -29.49 7.02 -0.38
N ARG A 99 -28.30 6.48 -0.66
CA ARG A 99 -27.05 7.26 -0.71
C ARG A 99 -26.93 8.05 -2.00
N GLU A 100 -27.34 7.49 -3.13
CA GLU A 100 -27.41 8.18 -4.40
C GLU A 100 -28.20 9.50 -4.28
N ALA A 101 -29.37 9.46 -3.59
CA ALA A 101 -30.20 10.64 -3.37
C ALA A 101 -29.55 11.74 -2.50
N ARG A 102 -28.40 11.46 -1.87
CA ARG A 102 -27.66 12.39 -1.01
C ARG A 102 -26.34 12.84 -1.61
N VAL A 103 -26.05 12.48 -2.84
CA VAL A 103 -24.82 12.88 -3.51
C VAL A 103 -24.79 14.39 -3.70
N THR A 104 -23.73 15.03 -3.23
CA THR A 104 -23.49 16.46 -3.49
C THR A 104 -23.09 16.64 -4.95
N HIS A 105 -23.72 17.56 -5.64
CA HIS A 105 -23.41 17.91 -7.03
C HIS A 105 -22.85 19.32 -7.11
N LEU A 106 -21.65 19.47 -7.67
CA LEU A 106 -21.02 20.74 -8.02
C LEU A 106 -20.91 20.85 -9.54
N PRO A 107 -21.48 21.84 -10.18
CA PRO A 107 -21.50 21.98 -11.64
C PRO A 107 -20.11 22.40 -12.15
N LEU A 108 -19.14 21.49 -12.12
CA LEU A 108 -17.77 21.69 -12.52
C LEU A 108 -17.38 20.66 -13.59
N ASP A 109 -17.08 21.17 -14.80
CA ASP A 109 -16.48 20.39 -15.87
C ASP A 109 -14.95 20.59 -15.94
N GLU A 110 -14.26 19.87 -16.81
CA GLU A 110 -12.81 19.95 -16.94
C GLU A 110 -12.33 21.34 -17.36
N GLU A 111 -13.04 22.02 -18.22
CA GLU A 111 -12.70 23.37 -18.66
C GLU A 111 -12.86 24.39 -17.51
N GLY A 112 -13.94 24.29 -16.77
CA GLY A 112 -14.18 25.10 -15.56
C GLY A 112 -13.10 24.85 -14.49
N ALA A 113 -12.73 23.59 -14.27
CA ALA A 113 -11.66 23.24 -13.35
C ALA A 113 -10.31 23.85 -13.79
N ARG A 114 -9.96 23.77 -15.07
CA ARG A 114 -8.74 24.39 -15.61
C ARG A 114 -8.75 25.90 -15.45
N ARG A 115 -9.87 26.58 -15.70
CA ARG A 115 -10.02 28.03 -15.45
C ARG A 115 -9.85 28.37 -13.98
N TYR A 116 -10.46 27.59 -13.08
CA TYR A 116 -10.33 27.77 -11.63
C TYR A 116 -8.85 27.70 -11.21
N PHE A 117 -8.13 26.64 -11.59
CA PHE A 117 -6.73 26.46 -11.22
C PHE A 117 -5.81 27.54 -11.84
N ALA A 118 -6.05 27.94 -13.08
CA ALA A 118 -5.27 29.00 -13.74
C ALA A 118 -5.48 30.37 -13.09
N GLY A 119 -6.69 30.65 -12.56
CA GLY A 119 -7.04 31.91 -11.91
C GLY A 119 -6.67 32.00 -10.43
N THR A 120 -6.32 30.87 -9.79
CA THR A 120 -6.02 30.83 -8.35
C THR A 120 -4.55 31.12 -8.08
N ARG A 121 -4.28 32.21 -7.33
CA ARG A 121 -2.91 32.66 -7.04
C ARG A 121 -2.06 31.66 -6.25
N SER A 122 -2.67 30.95 -5.33
CA SER A 122 -1.98 29.99 -4.46
C SER A 122 -2.84 28.74 -4.34
N LEU A 123 -2.47 27.74 -5.10
CA LEU A 123 -3.07 26.40 -5.02
C LEU A 123 -2.43 25.61 -3.88
N ASP A 124 -3.27 24.92 -3.12
CA ASP A 124 -2.78 23.87 -2.24
C ASP A 124 -2.18 22.73 -3.08
N PRO A 125 -1.14 22.04 -2.60
CA PRO A 125 -0.54 20.94 -3.34
C PRO A 125 -1.51 19.84 -3.77
N ILE A 126 -2.60 19.59 -3.03
CA ILE A 126 -3.63 18.61 -3.42
C ILE A 126 -4.56 19.13 -4.53
N GLU A 127 -4.73 20.45 -4.66
CA GLU A 127 -5.61 21.04 -5.68
C GLU A 127 -5.11 20.73 -7.09
N GLY A 128 -6.02 20.30 -7.97
CA GLY A 128 -5.68 19.98 -9.35
C GLY A 128 -6.65 18.98 -9.99
N ILE A 129 -6.36 18.63 -11.23
CA ILE A 129 -7.03 17.55 -11.95
C ILE A 129 -6.21 16.27 -11.76
N TRP A 130 -6.86 15.23 -11.32
CA TRP A 130 -6.30 13.93 -11.01
C TRP A 130 -6.95 12.85 -11.86
N HIS A 131 -6.26 11.72 -12.07
CA HIS A 131 -6.81 10.55 -12.74
C HIS A 131 -6.61 9.27 -11.91
N ASP A 132 -7.55 8.37 -12.02
CA ASP A 132 -7.50 6.97 -11.59
C ASP A 132 -7.90 6.11 -12.79
N GLY A 133 -6.92 5.56 -13.49
CA GLY A 133 -7.15 4.99 -14.81
C GLY A 133 -7.82 5.99 -15.78
N PRO A 134 -8.97 5.63 -16.37
CA PRO A 134 -9.68 6.53 -17.27
C PRO A 134 -10.49 7.63 -16.56
N THR A 135 -10.74 7.50 -15.26
CA THR A 135 -11.58 8.42 -14.49
C THR A 135 -10.81 9.66 -14.09
N ARG A 136 -11.45 10.83 -14.19
CA ARG A 136 -10.85 12.12 -13.82
C ARG A 136 -11.65 12.83 -12.75
N PHE A 137 -10.92 13.50 -11.85
CA PHE A 137 -11.45 14.28 -10.74
C PHE A 137 -10.81 15.65 -10.71
N ALA A 138 -11.58 16.68 -10.38
CA ALA A 138 -11.03 17.95 -9.94
C ALA A 138 -11.04 18.00 -8.41
N VAL A 139 -9.87 18.12 -7.77
CA VAL A 139 -9.78 18.37 -6.34
C VAL A 139 -9.71 19.88 -6.13
N VAL A 140 -10.73 20.43 -5.51
CA VAL A 140 -10.90 21.87 -5.25
C VAL A 140 -11.16 22.11 -3.76
N ARG A 141 -10.95 23.32 -3.29
CA ARG A 141 -11.29 23.70 -1.91
C ARG A 141 -12.79 23.53 -1.65
N ASP A 142 -13.12 22.99 -0.51
CA ASP A 142 -14.48 22.97 0.00
C ASP A 142 -14.77 24.32 0.66
N SER A 143 -15.62 25.13 0.02
CA SER A 143 -16.01 26.44 0.55
C SER A 143 -16.83 26.37 1.86
N GLU A 144 -17.48 25.24 2.11
CA GLU A 144 -18.31 25.02 3.31
C GLU A 144 -17.51 24.36 4.44
N GLY A 145 -16.50 23.55 4.11
CA GLY A 145 -15.69 22.80 5.07
C GLY A 145 -14.62 23.64 5.77
N GLY A 146 -14.27 24.82 5.22
CA GLY A 146 -13.26 25.71 5.78
C GLY A 146 -11.83 25.37 5.34
N ALA A 147 -10.84 25.96 6.02
CA ALA A 147 -9.44 25.78 5.67
C ALA A 147 -9.00 24.29 5.81
N GLY A 148 -8.21 23.82 4.84
CA GLY A 148 -7.71 22.43 4.82
C GLY A 148 -8.77 21.38 4.41
N HIS A 149 -9.95 21.81 3.93
CA HIS A 149 -10.97 20.90 3.41
C HIS A 149 -11.05 20.98 1.89
N PHE A 150 -11.14 19.83 1.25
CA PHE A 150 -11.17 19.70 -0.21
C PHE A 150 -12.21 18.67 -0.64
N VAL A 151 -12.77 18.86 -1.83
CA VAL A 151 -13.69 17.92 -2.46
C VAL A 151 -13.15 17.46 -3.81
N ALA A 152 -13.32 16.18 -4.11
CA ALA A 152 -13.02 15.63 -5.42
C ALA A 152 -14.30 15.50 -6.25
N VAL A 153 -14.41 16.33 -7.26
CA VAL A 153 -15.53 16.40 -8.18
C VAL A 153 -15.23 15.52 -9.39
N LEU A 154 -16.12 14.61 -9.74
CA LEU A 154 -16.00 13.75 -10.89
C LEU A 154 -16.16 14.56 -12.18
N LEU A 155 -15.16 14.49 -13.07
CA LEU A 155 -15.19 15.22 -14.35
C LEU A 155 -15.73 14.36 -15.50
N ASN A 156 -15.41 13.07 -15.48
CA ASN A 156 -15.96 12.09 -16.43
C ASN A 156 -16.41 10.85 -15.67
N PRO A 157 -17.66 10.40 -15.86
CA PRO A 157 -18.18 9.23 -15.14
C PRO A 157 -17.48 7.95 -15.59
N ASP A 158 -17.15 7.11 -14.59
CA ASP A 158 -16.60 5.75 -14.77
C ASP A 158 -17.68 4.68 -14.81
N SER A 159 -18.92 5.05 -14.46
CA SER A 159 -20.06 4.14 -14.42
C SER A 159 -21.37 4.87 -14.68
N SER A 160 -22.45 4.11 -14.94
CA SER A 160 -23.80 4.66 -15.16
C SER A 160 -24.43 5.26 -13.89
N ASN A 161 -23.86 5.00 -12.73
CA ASN A 161 -24.44 5.43 -11.44
C ASN A 161 -24.00 6.85 -11.02
N TRP A 162 -22.92 7.36 -11.60
CA TRP A 162 -22.34 8.66 -11.25
C TRP A 162 -22.40 9.63 -12.44
N ARG A 163 -22.51 10.91 -12.14
CA ARG A 163 -22.58 11.99 -13.14
C ARG A 163 -21.36 12.91 -13.00
N ALA A 164 -20.95 13.51 -14.11
CA ALA A 164 -20.00 14.61 -14.05
C ALA A 164 -20.55 15.71 -13.14
N GLY A 165 -19.71 16.26 -12.28
CA GLY A 165 -20.11 17.21 -11.24
C GLY A 165 -20.42 16.58 -9.88
N ASP A 166 -20.55 15.26 -9.78
CA ASP A 166 -20.78 14.61 -8.47
C ASP A 166 -19.50 14.58 -7.63
N VAL A 167 -19.65 14.83 -6.33
CA VAL A 167 -18.54 14.75 -5.36
C VAL A 167 -18.31 13.29 -4.99
N ARG A 168 -17.12 12.76 -5.34
CA ARG A 168 -16.71 11.36 -5.09
C ARG A 168 -15.81 11.17 -3.89
N ALA A 169 -15.18 12.26 -3.42
CA ALA A 169 -14.38 12.20 -2.19
C ALA A 169 -14.37 13.56 -1.50
N VAL A 170 -14.13 13.54 -0.19
CA VAL A 170 -13.77 14.69 0.62
C VAL A 170 -12.46 14.41 1.33
N PHE A 171 -11.61 15.43 1.45
CA PHE A 171 -10.32 15.34 2.11
C PHE A 171 -10.20 16.42 3.17
N ARG A 172 -9.66 16.06 4.32
CA ARG A 172 -9.35 16.98 5.40
C ARG A 172 -7.86 16.89 5.71
N GLU A 173 -7.14 17.97 5.56
CA GLU A 173 -5.72 18.05 5.85
C GLU A 173 -5.44 17.75 7.33
N THR A 174 -4.46 16.90 7.58
CA THR A 174 -3.96 16.54 8.92
C THR A 174 -2.52 16.98 9.14
N GLY A 175 -1.90 17.60 8.11
CA GLY A 175 -0.54 18.13 8.10
C GLY A 175 0.44 17.33 7.25
N ASP A 176 1.51 17.98 6.83
CA ASP A 176 2.64 17.37 6.10
C ASP A 176 2.23 16.56 4.84
N GLY A 177 1.28 17.08 4.05
CA GLY A 177 0.77 16.40 2.86
C GLY A 177 -0.04 15.14 3.16
N ARG A 178 -0.59 15.03 4.37
CA ARG A 178 -1.48 13.96 4.80
C ARG A 178 -2.90 14.47 4.96
N TYR A 179 -3.86 13.61 4.63
CA TYR A 179 -5.28 13.94 4.68
C TYR A 179 -6.06 12.74 5.21
N ASP A 180 -7.11 12.99 5.98
CA ASP A 180 -8.20 12.04 6.19
C ASP A 180 -9.11 12.13 4.98
N GLY A 181 -9.36 11.00 4.32
CA GLY A 181 -10.22 10.91 3.15
C GLY A 181 -11.51 10.13 3.42
N THR A 182 -12.62 10.63 2.89
CA THR A 182 -13.86 9.86 2.76
C THR A 182 -14.18 9.76 1.28
N VAL A 183 -14.20 8.54 0.75
CA VAL A 183 -14.42 8.26 -0.68
C VAL A 183 -15.70 7.45 -0.84
N TRP A 184 -16.53 7.85 -1.80
CA TRP A 184 -17.71 7.08 -2.21
C TRP A 184 -17.36 6.21 -3.40
N LEU A 185 -17.59 4.91 -3.29
CA LEU A 185 -17.33 3.91 -4.32
C LEU A 185 -18.42 3.94 -5.40
N THR A 186 -18.26 3.15 -6.46
CA THR A 186 -19.22 3.11 -7.58
C THR A 186 -20.64 2.77 -7.17
N ASN A 187 -20.83 2.03 -6.07
CA ASN A 187 -22.12 1.67 -5.48
C ASN A 187 -22.49 2.56 -4.29
N TYR A 188 -21.86 3.72 -4.12
CA TYR A 188 -22.06 4.66 -3.01
C TYR A 188 -21.63 4.14 -1.62
N ALA A 189 -20.95 3.00 -1.54
CA ALA A 189 -20.33 2.58 -0.29
C ALA A 189 -19.27 3.60 0.13
N VAL A 190 -19.25 3.92 1.43
CA VAL A 190 -18.28 4.86 2.00
C VAL A 190 -17.03 4.10 2.40
N ARG A 191 -15.88 4.68 2.06
CA ARG A 191 -14.58 4.21 2.51
C ARG A 191 -13.83 5.37 3.15
N HIS A 192 -13.41 5.19 4.38
CA HIS A 192 -12.51 6.11 5.07
C HIS A 192 -11.08 5.68 4.84
N LEU A 193 -10.21 6.61 4.50
CA LEU A 193 -8.84 6.35 4.08
C LEU A 193 -7.89 7.36 4.71
N ARG A 194 -6.65 6.93 4.95
CA ARG A 194 -5.54 7.86 5.03
C ARG A 194 -5.04 8.16 3.63
N VAL A 195 -4.88 9.41 3.33
CA VAL A 195 -4.44 9.89 2.03
C VAL A 195 -3.13 10.62 2.21
N THR A 196 -2.16 10.33 1.36
CA THR A 196 -0.84 10.96 1.38
C THR A 196 -0.51 11.50 0.02
N LEU A 197 -0.06 12.75 -0.02
CA LEU A 197 0.39 13.40 -1.24
C LEU A 197 1.91 13.26 -1.38
N HIS A 198 2.35 12.60 -2.45
CA HIS A 198 3.75 12.46 -2.80
C HIS A 198 4.12 13.42 -3.91
N LYS A 199 5.16 14.24 -3.70
CA LYS A 199 5.72 15.17 -4.69
C LYS A 199 4.71 16.05 -5.42
N ARG A 200 3.53 16.31 -4.90
CA ARG A 200 2.48 17.08 -5.54
C ARG A 200 1.85 16.41 -6.78
N VAL A 201 2.24 15.21 -7.16
CA VAL A 201 1.80 14.55 -8.39
C VAL A 201 1.21 13.16 -8.19
N LEU A 202 1.41 12.56 -7.03
CA LEU A 202 0.80 11.27 -6.65
C LEU A 202 -0.02 11.43 -5.38
N LEU A 203 -1.29 11.11 -5.45
CA LEU A 203 -2.20 11.07 -4.31
C LEU A 203 -2.52 9.62 -3.98
N ARG A 204 -1.97 9.14 -2.87
CA ARG A 204 -2.14 7.79 -2.40
C ARG A 204 -3.40 7.68 -1.54
N LEU A 205 -4.31 6.79 -1.88
CA LEU A 205 -5.59 6.60 -1.20
C LEU A 205 -5.72 5.26 -0.46
N SER A 206 -4.70 4.47 -0.42
CA SER A 206 -4.54 3.13 0.16
C SER A 206 -5.84 2.30 0.40
N PRO A 207 -6.23 1.34 -0.45
CA PRO A 207 -5.56 1.03 -1.71
C PRO A 207 -5.99 1.98 -2.82
N GLY A 208 -5.08 2.29 -3.73
CA GLY A 208 -5.32 3.14 -4.88
C GLY A 208 -4.41 4.35 -4.92
N MET A 209 -4.18 4.85 -6.10
CA MET A 209 -3.30 5.97 -6.34
C MET A 209 -3.85 6.80 -7.49
N TRP A 210 -3.90 8.13 -7.30
CA TRP A 210 -4.25 9.07 -8.36
C TRP A 210 -3.02 9.81 -8.84
N GLY A 211 -2.88 9.93 -10.16
CA GLY A 211 -1.85 10.75 -10.78
C GLY A 211 -2.37 12.14 -11.10
N LYS A 212 -1.57 13.19 -10.88
CA LYS A 212 -1.95 14.56 -11.22
C LYS A 212 -1.78 14.83 -12.71
N VAL A 213 -2.82 15.32 -13.35
CA VAL A 213 -2.84 15.71 -14.76
C VAL A 213 -2.59 17.22 -14.93
N TYR A 214 -3.09 18.05 -13.98
CA TYR A 214 -2.99 19.51 -14.06
C TYR A 214 -3.22 20.19 -12.69
N PRO A 215 -2.51 21.27 -12.35
CA PRO A 215 -1.27 21.69 -12.98
C PRO A 215 -0.11 20.76 -12.63
N VAL A 216 0.78 20.53 -13.58
CA VAL A 216 2.01 19.75 -13.39
C VAL A 216 3.20 20.66 -13.72
N LEU A 217 4.20 20.66 -12.85
CA LEU A 217 5.40 21.44 -13.09
C LEU A 217 6.26 20.77 -14.18
N PRO A 218 7.04 21.55 -14.96
CA PRO A 218 7.94 20.97 -15.98
C PRO A 218 8.92 19.95 -15.42
N ALA A 219 9.34 20.08 -14.15
CA ALA A 219 10.20 19.12 -13.47
C ALA A 219 9.54 17.75 -13.22
N ASP A 220 8.22 17.70 -13.16
CA ASP A 220 7.44 16.48 -12.91
C ASP A 220 7.06 15.78 -14.21
N LEU A 221 7.19 16.47 -15.36
CA LEU A 221 6.88 15.90 -16.66
C LEU A 221 7.83 14.74 -17.01
N GLY A 222 7.25 13.60 -17.34
CA GLY A 222 7.97 12.37 -17.66
C GLY A 222 8.30 11.48 -16.47
N LEU A 223 7.90 11.87 -15.24
CA LEU A 223 7.97 11.03 -14.05
C LEU A 223 6.73 10.14 -13.88
N LEU A 224 5.67 10.43 -14.61
CA LEU A 224 4.40 9.69 -14.58
C LEU A 224 3.91 9.44 -16.01
N ASP A 225 3.22 8.32 -16.17
CA ASP A 225 2.35 8.12 -17.33
C ASP A 225 1.03 8.87 -17.08
N PRO A 226 0.65 9.84 -17.92
CA PRO A 226 -0.63 10.55 -17.75
C PRO A 226 -1.87 9.67 -17.88
N ALA A 227 -1.75 8.50 -18.50
CA ALA A 227 -2.84 7.54 -18.66
C ALA A 227 -2.91 6.55 -17.49
N ASP A 228 -1.79 6.26 -16.83
CA ASP A 228 -1.70 5.30 -15.75
C ASP A 228 -0.55 5.69 -14.78
N ALA A 229 -0.89 6.21 -13.62
CA ALA A 229 0.09 6.67 -12.61
C ALA A 229 0.92 5.52 -12.00
N HIS A 230 0.46 4.27 -12.13
CA HIS A 230 1.19 3.08 -11.68
C HIS A 230 2.20 2.57 -12.70
N ARG A 231 2.07 3.00 -13.94
CA ARG A 231 2.88 2.50 -15.05
C ARG A 231 4.33 2.98 -14.96
N PRO A 232 5.32 2.09 -15.06
CA PRO A 232 6.72 2.49 -15.13
C PRO A 232 6.99 3.38 -16.35
N THR A 233 7.92 4.33 -16.20
CA THR A 233 8.34 5.21 -17.30
C THR A 233 9.85 5.26 -17.40
N VAL A 234 10.36 5.55 -18.62
CA VAL A 234 11.78 5.82 -18.87
C VAL A 234 11.91 7.19 -19.53
N LEU A 235 12.75 8.04 -18.94
CA LEU A 235 13.07 9.36 -19.47
C LEU A 235 14.56 9.49 -19.70
N VAL A 236 14.97 9.95 -20.88
CA VAL A 236 16.37 10.18 -21.23
C VAL A 236 16.63 11.67 -21.34
N ARG A 237 17.58 12.19 -20.57
CA ARG A 237 17.99 13.61 -20.57
C ARG A 237 19.51 13.74 -20.44
N GLY A 238 20.17 14.30 -21.45
CA GLY A 238 21.57 14.73 -21.35
C GLY A 238 22.57 13.68 -20.87
N GLY A 239 22.38 12.41 -21.21
CA GLY A 239 23.21 11.29 -20.77
C GLY A 239 22.83 10.72 -19.40
N THR A 240 21.70 11.13 -18.85
CA THR A 240 21.06 10.52 -17.69
C THR A 240 19.83 9.76 -18.16
N VAL A 241 19.67 8.52 -17.70
CA VAL A 241 18.45 7.74 -17.86
C VAL A 241 17.74 7.70 -16.50
N ILE A 242 16.44 8.03 -16.49
CA ILE A 242 15.60 7.99 -15.32
C ILE A 242 14.55 6.91 -15.54
N VAL A 243 14.52 5.91 -14.67
CA VAL A 243 13.47 4.89 -14.63
C VAL A 243 12.59 5.18 -13.41
N SER A 244 11.33 5.53 -13.64
CA SER A 244 10.37 5.78 -12.56
C SER A 244 9.44 4.59 -12.39
N MET A 245 9.29 4.13 -11.15
CA MET A 245 8.44 3.02 -10.75
C MET A 245 7.61 3.44 -9.54
N THR A 246 6.33 3.69 -9.73
CA THR A 246 5.40 4.06 -8.66
C THR A 246 4.65 2.86 -8.09
N SER A 247 4.87 1.66 -8.64
CA SER A 247 4.26 0.42 -8.20
C SER A 247 5.15 -0.79 -8.49
N HIS A 248 5.14 -1.78 -7.60
CA HIS A 248 5.68 -3.12 -7.81
C HIS A 248 4.56 -4.15 -8.09
N ASP A 249 3.39 -3.73 -8.61
CA ASP A 249 2.37 -4.67 -9.04
C ASP A 249 2.93 -5.65 -10.09
N PRO A 250 2.73 -6.97 -9.93
CA PRO A 250 3.27 -7.99 -10.83
C PRO A 250 2.87 -7.81 -12.30
N SER A 251 1.72 -7.19 -12.57
CA SER A 251 1.25 -6.90 -13.93
C SER A 251 2.19 -6.00 -14.72
N TYR A 252 2.97 -5.15 -14.03
CA TYR A 252 3.93 -4.24 -14.68
C TYR A 252 5.29 -4.85 -14.98
N ARG A 253 5.56 -6.08 -14.56
CA ARG A 253 6.87 -6.72 -14.79
C ARG A 253 7.24 -6.77 -16.28
N HIS A 254 6.40 -7.36 -17.10
CA HIS A 254 6.67 -7.48 -18.55
C HIS A 254 6.73 -6.12 -19.24
N PHE A 255 5.96 -5.15 -18.73
CA PHE A 255 5.99 -3.80 -19.26
C PHE A 255 7.33 -3.12 -18.95
N LEU A 256 7.82 -3.23 -17.71
CA LEU A 256 9.14 -2.71 -17.34
C LEU A 256 10.25 -3.38 -18.16
N ASP A 257 10.24 -4.71 -18.28
CA ASP A 257 11.23 -5.45 -19.07
C ASP A 257 11.24 -4.99 -20.54
N SER A 258 10.06 -4.70 -21.11
CA SER A 258 9.92 -4.15 -22.46
C SER A 258 10.50 -2.74 -22.56
N LEU A 259 10.29 -1.88 -21.58
CA LEU A 259 10.88 -0.54 -21.51
C LEU A 259 12.41 -0.60 -21.42
N LEU A 260 12.93 -1.47 -20.55
CA LEU A 260 14.39 -1.65 -20.41
C LEU A 260 15.02 -2.14 -21.70
N THR A 261 14.35 -3.06 -22.40
CA THR A 261 14.78 -3.55 -23.72
C THR A 261 14.77 -2.44 -24.77
N ALA A 262 13.68 -1.67 -24.84
CA ALA A 262 13.54 -0.56 -25.79
C ALA A 262 14.59 0.56 -25.60
N HIS A 263 15.08 0.72 -24.35
CA HIS A 263 16.08 1.73 -23.99
C HIS A 263 17.46 1.13 -23.68
N ALA A 264 17.71 -0.12 -24.09
CA ALA A 264 18.95 -0.83 -23.73
C ALA A 264 20.21 -0.06 -24.15
N GLN A 265 20.24 0.52 -25.35
CA GLN A 265 21.38 1.30 -25.81
C GLN A 265 21.62 2.56 -24.95
N GLN A 266 20.55 3.27 -24.57
CA GLN A 266 20.64 4.43 -23.70
C GLN A 266 21.12 4.05 -22.29
N LEU A 267 20.64 2.93 -21.76
CA LEU A 267 21.05 2.40 -20.45
C LEU A 267 22.55 2.00 -20.45
N LEU A 268 23.02 1.39 -21.54
CA LEU A 268 24.43 1.00 -21.70
C LEU A 268 25.36 2.21 -21.81
N THR A 269 24.93 3.30 -22.45
CA THR A 269 25.75 4.48 -22.71
C THR A 269 25.50 5.63 -21.75
N ALA A 270 24.57 5.46 -20.81
CA ALA A 270 24.27 6.46 -19.80
C ALA A 270 25.47 6.75 -18.90
N ARG A 271 25.69 8.02 -18.59
CA ARG A 271 26.64 8.42 -17.55
C ARG A 271 26.08 8.21 -16.15
N GLN A 272 24.76 8.35 -16.03
CA GLN A 272 24.03 8.19 -14.78
C GLN A 272 22.71 7.45 -15.04
N LEU A 273 22.37 6.53 -14.14
CA LEU A 273 21.06 5.92 -14.04
C LEU A 273 20.39 6.41 -12.76
N ILE A 274 19.16 6.87 -12.86
CA ILE A 274 18.33 7.22 -11.71
C ILE A 274 17.14 6.27 -11.68
N ILE A 275 16.91 5.63 -10.53
CA ILE A 275 15.72 4.82 -10.26
C ILE A 275 14.88 5.58 -9.26
N ASP A 276 13.70 6.01 -9.67
CA ASP A 276 12.77 6.78 -8.84
C ASP A 276 11.65 5.87 -8.35
N VAL A 277 11.72 5.48 -7.06
CA VAL A 277 10.71 4.64 -6.40
C VAL A 277 9.93 5.42 -5.33
N ARG A 278 9.96 6.74 -5.41
CA ARG A 278 9.19 7.58 -4.49
C ARG A 278 7.70 7.36 -4.71
N GLY A 279 6.94 7.21 -3.61
CA GLY A 279 5.51 6.89 -3.65
C GLY A 279 5.18 5.45 -4.06
N ASN A 280 6.14 4.55 -4.14
CA ASN A 280 5.94 3.16 -4.52
C ASN A 280 5.51 2.30 -3.32
N GLU A 281 4.26 1.87 -3.29
CA GLU A 281 3.68 1.08 -2.18
C GLU A 281 4.18 -0.36 -2.09
N GLY A 282 5.06 -0.77 -2.97
CA GLY A 282 5.48 -2.16 -3.04
C GLY A 282 4.59 -3.01 -3.95
N GLY A 283 4.51 -4.28 -3.64
CA GLY A 283 3.90 -5.34 -4.44
C GLY A 283 4.80 -6.56 -4.47
N SER A 284 5.22 -7.02 -5.65
CA SER A 284 6.15 -8.14 -5.81
C SER A 284 7.58 -7.64 -6.08
N SER A 285 8.56 -8.08 -5.31
CA SER A 285 9.98 -7.79 -5.56
C SER A 285 10.45 -8.29 -6.93
N GLY A 286 9.81 -9.33 -7.47
CA GLY A 286 10.06 -9.83 -8.83
C GLY A 286 9.76 -8.82 -9.94
N THR A 287 8.95 -7.79 -9.68
CA THR A 287 8.59 -6.78 -10.70
C THR A 287 9.80 -5.95 -11.14
N SER A 288 10.71 -5.62 -10.23
CA SER A 288 11.92 -4.83 -10.51
C SER A 288 13.14 -5.65 -10.89
N ARG A 289 13.04 -6.98 -10.96
CA ARG A 289 14.17 -7.87 -11.20
C ARG A 289 14.98 -7.52 -12.46
N GLY A 290 14.32 -7.06 -13.52
CA GLY A 290 14.97 -6.61 -14.76
C GLY A 290 15.90 -5.41 -14.60
N LEU A 291 15.79 -4.63 -13.53
CA LEU A 291 16.70 -3.51 -13.23
C LEU A 291 18.02 -3.98 -12.62
N TRP A 292 18.04 -5.14 -11.99
CA TRP A 292 19.18 -5.60 -11.22
C TRP A 292 20.50 -5.64 -12.01
N PRO A 293 20.56 -6.15 -13.26
CA PRO A 293 21.78 -6.14 -14.06
C PRO A 293 22.39 -4.74 -14.27
N TYR A 294 21.55 -3.68 -14.32
CA TYR A 294 21.99 -2.30 -14.48
C TYR A 294 22.43 -1.63 -13.18
N VAL A 295 22.00 -2.17 -12.03
CA VAL A 295 22.26 -1.64 -10.68
C VAL A 295 23.45 -2.32 -10.04
N ALA A 296 23.57 -3.63 -10.20
CA ALA A 296 24.60 -4.44 -9.59
C ALA A 296 26.02 -4.02 -10.02
N SER A 297 26.98 -4.11 -9.12
CA SER A 297 28.41 -4.00 -9.41
C SER A 297 29.08 -5.38 -9.33
N ARG A 298 30.30 -5.48 -9.83
CA ARG A 298 31.09 -6.73 -9.75
C ARG A 298 31.39 -7.15 -8.31
N HIS A 299 31.47 -6.17 -7.42
CA HIS A 299 31.69 -6.37 -6.00
C HIS A 299 30.47 -5.90 -5.23
N LEU A 300 29.68 -6.85 -4.73
CA LEU A 300 28.52 -6.57 -3.90
C LEU A 300 28.92 -6.63 -2.42
N ARG A 301 28.44 -5.68 -1.64
CA ARG A 301 28.50 -5.77 -0.18
C ARG A 301 27.68 -6.97 0.28
N PRO A 302 27.99 -7.55 1.46
CA PRO A 302 27.18 -8.63 2.03
C PRO A 302 25.69 -8.26 2.09
N GLU A 303 24.85 -9.26 1.99
CA GLU A 303 23.40 -9.11 2.15
C GLU A 303 23.06 -8.60 3.55
N THR A 304 22.13 -7.64 3.59
CA THR A 304 21.52 -7.16 4.84
C THR A 304 20.16 -7.79 5.08
N LEU A 305 19.48 -8.25 4.00
CA LEU A 305 18.24 -9.02 4.07
C LEU A 305 18.57 -10.51 3.95
N ASP A 306 18.37 -11.26 5.02
CA ASP A 306 18.51 -12.72 5.00
C ASP A 306 17.12 -13.36 5.13
N PHE A 307 16.43 -13.52 4.01
CA PHE A 307 15.12 -14.18 3.96
C PHE A 307 15.13 -15.62 4.47
N ARG A 308 16.29 -16.25 4.64
CA ARG A 308 16.43 -17.59 5.25
C ARG A 308 16.10 -17.59 6.73
N ARG A 309 16.20 -16.43 7.38
CA ARG A 309 15.80 -16.24 8.78
C ARG A 309 14.33 -15.88 8.94
N ALA A 310 13.63 -15.63 7.83
CA ALA A 310 12.22 -15.29 7.86
C ALA A 310 11.40 -16.42 8.48
N VAL A 311 10.48 -16.04 9.37
CA VAL A 311 9.61 -16.95 10.08
C VAL A 311 8.15 -16.57 9.91
N MET A 312 7.27 -17.56 9.97
CA MET A 312 5.82 -17.39 9.97
C MET A 312 5.25 -17.87 11.30
N LEU A 313 4.37 -17.08 11.90
CA LEU A 313 3.65 -17.49 13.10
C LEU A 313 2.66 -18.61 12.74
N SER A 314 2.74 -19.76 13.39
CA SER A 314 1.86 -20.89 13.13
C SER A 314 0.55 -20.75 13.90
N SER A 315 -0.29 -19.82 13.43
CA SER A 315 -1.67 -19.68 13.91
C SER A 315 -2.66 -20.34 12.95
N PRO A 316 -3.91 -20.61 13.36
CA PRO A 316 -4.93 -21.20 12.48
C PRO A 316 -5.17 -20.39 11.20
N ASP A 317 -5.19 -19.04 11.31
CA ASP A 317 -5.37 -18.17 10.15
C ASP A 317 -4.16 -18.21 9.21
N GLN A 318 -2.94 -18.26 9.75
CA GLN A 318 -1.72 -18.33 8.95
C GLN A 318 -1.60 -19.67 8.20
N ILE A 319 -1.94 -20.79 8.85
CA ILE A 319 -1.99 -22.11 8.19
C ILE A 319 -3.03 -22.08 7.07
N SER A 320 -4.22 -21.52 7.36
CA SER A 320 -5.28 -21.39 6.37
C SER A 320 -4.88 -20.47 5.20
N TYR A 321 -4.18 -19.37 5.49
CA TYR A 321 -3.63 -18.47 4.48
C TYR A 321 -2.63 -19.20 3.58
N ALA A 322 -1.64 -19.87 4.16
CA ALA A 322 -0.63 -20.60 3.40
C ALA A 322 -1.27 -21.68 2.52
N GLY A 323 -2.28 -22.40 3.04
CA GLY A 323 -3.06 -23.38 2.27
C GLY A 323 -3.81 -22.78 1.09
N ARG A 324 -4.38 -21.57 1.25
CA ARG A 324 -5.09 -20.87 0.15
C ARG A 324 -4.14 -20.22 -0.86
N ALA A 325 -3.13 -19.52 -0.37
CA ALA A 325 -2.20 -18.77 -1.21
C ALA A 325 -1.33 -19.67 -2.09
N PHE A 326 -0.97 -20.83 -1.54
CA PHE A 326 -0.02 -21.77 -2.17
C PHE A 326 -0.61 -23.15 -2.43
N GLY A 327 -1.85 -23.41 -2.06
CA GLY A 327 -2.44 -24.78 -2.04
C GLY A 327 -2.58 -25.45 -3.41
N SER A 328 -2.56 -24.67 -4.51
CA SER A 328 -2.46 -25.19 -5.88
C SER A 328 -1.03 -25.52 -6.28
N ASP A 329 -0.04 -25.03 -5.54
CA ASP A 329 1.38 -25.30 -5.77
C ASP A 329 1.79 -26.55 -4.99
N THR A 330 2.07 -27.61 -5.71
CA THR A 330 2.51 -28.89 -5.16
C THR A 330 4.02 -29.01 -5.05
N THR A 331 4.76 -27.88 -5.11
CA THR A 331 6.21 -27.89 -4.97
C THR A 331 6.65 -28.42 -3.61
N ALA A 332 7.89 -28.90 -3.54
CA ALA A 332 8.49 -29.35 -2.28
C ALA A 332 8.54 -28.20 -1.25
N PHE A 333 8.72 -26.96 -1.72
CA PHE A 333 8.73 -25.77 -0.88
C PHE A 333 7.41 -25.59 -0.11
N VAL A 334 6.28 -25.58 -0.81
CA VAL A 334 4.96 -25.37 -0.19
C VAL A 334 4.60 -26.52 0.78
N ARG A 335 4.82 -27.75 0.36
CA ARG A 335 4.60 -28.92 1.25
C ARG A 335 5.46 -28.83 2.50
N GLY A 336 6.74 -28.47 2.34
CA GLY A 336 7.67 -28.30 3.45
C GLY A 336 7.24 -27.18 4.41
N LEU A 337 6.83 -26.00 3.88
CA LEU A 337 6.33 -24.89 4.70
C LEU A 337 5.08 -25.30 5.50
N LEU A 338 4.08 -25.91 4.85
CA LEU A 338 2.86 -26.38 5.54
C LEU A 338 3.19 -27.40 6.64
N ALA A 339 4.10 -28.33 6.36
CA ALA A 339 4.53 -29.33 7.36
C ALA A 339 5.20 -28.63 8.57
N ARG A 340 6.07 -27.62 8.35
CA ARG A 340 6.71 -26.87 9.43
C ARG A 340 5.71 -26.06 10.24
N LEU A 341 4.73 -25.42 9.59
CA LEU A 341 3.65 -24.71 10.28
C LEU A 341 2.84 -25.66 11.17
N HIS A 342 2.43 -26.80 10.66
CA HIS A 342 1.69 -27.80 11.46
C HIS A 342 2.49 -28.38 12.62
N ALA A 343 3.82 -28.43 12.51
CA ALA A 343 4.71 -28.94 13.56
C ALA A 343 4.97 -27.93 14.70
N ALA A 344 4.63 -26.65 14.52
CA ALA A 344 4.93 -25.60 15.49
C ALA A 344 3.67 -24.79 15.92
N PRO A 345 2.58 -25.42 16.37
CA PRO A 345 1.32 -24.74 16.67
C PRO A 345 1.52 -23.65 17.74
N GLY A 346 1.13 -22.41 17.40
CA GLY A 346 1.30 -21.22 18.25
C GLY A 346 2.75 -20.72 18.38
N GLY A 347 3.70 -21.38 17.72
CA GLY A 347 5.10 -20.99 17.63
C GLY A 347 5.47 -20.44 16.27
N PHE A 348 6.77 -20.30 15.99
CA PHE A 348 7.29 -19.82 14.72
C PHE A 348 7.86 -20.95 13.89
N ALA A 349 7.51 -20.98 12.61
CA ALA A 349 8.06 -21.89 11.62
C ALA A 349 8.95 -21.14 10.61
N PRO A 350 10.15 -21.64 10.28
CA PRO A 350 10.96 -21.07 9.22
C PRO A 350 10.22 -21.10 7.87
N VAL A 351 10.25 -19.99 7.13
CA VAL A 351 9.65 -19.93 5.80
C VAL A 351 10.43 -20.80 4.82
N ILE A 352 11.76 -20.66 4.83
CA ILE A 352 12.69 -21.50 4.05
C ILE A 352 13.20 -22.63 4.93
N ASP A 353 13.33 -23.82 4.36
CA ASP A 353 13.94 -24.93 5.09
C ASP A 353 15.40 -24.59 5.44
N PRO A 354 15.78 -24.58 6.74
CA PRO A 354 17.15 -24.29 7.15
C PRO A 354 18.20 -25.22 6.53
N ALA A 355 17.80 -26.43 6.13
CA ALA A 355 18.68 -27.41 5.46
C ALA A 355 18.82 -27.16 3.96
N SER A 356 18.03 -26.27 3.36
CA SER A 356 18.15 -25.93 1.96
C SER A 356 19.51 -25.24 1.70
N PRO A 357 20.20 -25.55 0.58
CA PRO A 357 21.40 -24.82 0.21
C PRO A 357 21.08 -23.33 0.02
N PRO A 358 22.04 -22.44 0.28
CA PRO A 358 21.87 -21.03 -0.05
C PRO A 358 21.61 -20.88 -1.54
N ASP A 359 20.63 -20.06 -1.89
CA ASP A 359 20.45 -19.69 -3.30
C ASP A 359 21.73 -18.99 -3.78
N SER A 360 22.28 -19.46 -4.87
CA SER A 360 23.47 -18.87 -5.52
C SER A 360 23.07 -17.60 -6.29
N GLU A 361 22.15 -16.82 -5.77
CA GLU A 361 21.69 -15.60 -6.44
C GLU A 361 22.69 -14.45 -6.29
N GLY A 362 23.79 -14.58 -7.00
CA GLY A 362 24.47 -13.40 -7.53
C GLY A 362 23.73 -12.94 -8.80
N PRO A 363 23.95 -11.73 -9.29
CA PRO A 363 23.41 -11.33 -10.57
C PRO A 363 23.96 -12.27 -11.65
N ASP A 364 23.05 -12.96 -12.36
CA ASP A 364 23.44 -13.82 -13.52
C ASP A 364 24.26 -13.04 -14.56
N SER A 365 24.15 -11.69 -14.54
CA SER A 365 24.98 -10.81 -15.34
C SER A 365 25.01 -9.39 -14.72
N VAL A 366 26.18 -8.77 -14.71
CA VAL A 366 26.36 -7.34 -14.47
C VAL A 366 26.52 -6.66 -15.81
N ILE A 367 25.66 -5.69 -16.09
CA ILE A 367 25.77 -4.88 -17.29
C ILE A 367 26.70 -3.70 -16.99
N GLU A 368 27.79 -3.60 -17.75
CA GLU A 368 28.65 -2.42 -17.70
C GLU A 368 27.97 -1.27 -18.45
N GLY A 369 27.29 -0.42 -17.70
CA GLY A 369 26.59 0.75 -18.18
C GLY A 369 26.94 1.97 -17.33
N ALA A 370 25.93 2.65 -16.80
CA ALA A 370 26.12 3.83 -15.96
C ALA A 370 27.08 3.58 -14.79
N THR A 371 28.10 4.41 -14.66
CA THR A 371 29.07 4.33 -13.55
C THR A 371 28.51 4.81 -12.22
N ARG A 372 27.42 5.58 -12.25
CA ARG A 372 26.72 6.09 -11.07
C ARG A 372 25.23 5.76 -11.18
N VAL A 373 24.70 5.19 -10.12
CA VAL A 373 23.28 4.87 -10.00
C VAL A 373 22.72 5.62 -8.79
N GLY A 374 21.73 6.47 -9.01
CA GLY A 374 20.97 7.14 -7.93
C GLY A 374 19.65 6.44 -7.71
N VAL A 375 19.29 6.15 -6.47
CA VAL A 375 17.93 5.69 -6.12
C VAL A 375 17.24 6.76 -5.31
N LEU A 376 16.07 7.21 -5.80
CA LEU A 376 15.27 8.24 -5.15
C LEU A 376 14.17 7.58 -4.33
N ILE A 377 14.15 7.90 -3.04
CA ILE A 377 13.23 7.34 -2.05
C ILE A 377 12.46 8.42 -1.29
N ASP A 378 11.33 8.06 -0.72
CA ASP A 378 10.56 8.87 0.22
C ASP A 378 9.79 7.96 1.20
N ARG A 379 9.03 8.55 2.12
CA ARG A 379 8.19 7.83 3.07
C ARG A 379 7.09 6.99 2.41
N GLY A 380 6.83 7.19 1.14
CA GLY A 380 5.92 6.39 0.34
C GLY A 380 6.58 5.19 -0.34
N THR A 381 7.90 5.03 -0.17
CA THR A 381 8.63 3.83 -0.61
C THR A 381 8.42 2.75 0.43
N VAL A 382 7.69 1.68 0.10
CA VAL A 382 7.20 0.66 1.06
C VAL A 382 7.47 -0.76 0.53
N SER A 383 7.70 -1.72 1.44
CA SER A 383 7.69 -3.16 1.16
C SER A 383 8.63 -3.56 0.01
N ALA A 384 8.14 -4.15 -1.08
CA ALA A 384 8.96 -4.57 -2.23
C ALA A 384 9.82 -3.45 -2.84
N ALA A 385 9.40 -2.19 -2.72
CA ALA A 385 10.22 -1.05 -3.11
C ALA A 385 11.40 -0.85 -2.15
N GLU A 386 11.22 -1.12 -0.86
CA GLU A 386 12.30 -1.09 0.13
C GLU A 386 13.28 -2.25 -0.09
N VAL A 387 12.78 -3.44 -0.48
CA VAL A 387 13.64 -4.57 -0.89
C VAL A 387 14.57 -4.14 -2.02
N LEU A 388 14.05 -3.48 -3.07
CA LEU A 388 14.88 -2.93 -4.15
C LEU A 388 15.95 -1.96 -3.62
N VAL A 389 15.61 -1.10 -2.67
CA VAL A 389 16.56 -0.13 -2.08
C VAL A 389 17.67 -0.84 -1.31
N VAL A 390 17.32 -1.83 -0.48
CA VAL A 390 18.32 -2.62 0.29
C VAL A 390 19.23 -3.37 -0.65
N GLU A 391 18.69 -4.06 -1.65
CA GLU A 391 19.48 -4.75 -2.64
C GLU A 391 20.39 -3.78 -3.42
N ALA A 392 19.86 -2.63 -3.83
CA ALA A 392 20.64 -1.61 -4.53
C ALA A 392 21.82 -1.08 -3.71
N LYS A 393 21.67 -0.93 -2.38
CA LYS A 393 22.75 -0.48 -1.46
C LYS A 393 23.94 -1.45 -1.42
N ARG A 394 23.77 -2.68 -1.86
CA ARG A 394 24.89 -3.65 -1.96
C ARG A 394 25.89 -3.26 -3.06
N SER A 395 25.45 -2.55 -4.08
CA SER A 395 26.29 -2.10 -5.18
C SER A 395 27.09 -0.85 -4.79
N ASP A 396 28.38 -0.84 -5.08
CA ASP A 396 29.28 0.29 -4.85
C ASP A 396 29.02 1.48 -5.80
N ARG A 397 28.28 1.25 -6.90
CA ARG A 397 27.84 2.29 -7.84
C ARG A 397 26.64 3.09 -7.35
N VAL A 398 25.95 2.63 -6.29
CA VAL A 398 24.66 3.16 -5.87
C VAL A 398 24.81 4.19 -4.76
N THR A 399 24.05 5.27 -4.90
CA THR A 399 23.81 6.27 -3.86
C THR A 399 22.31 6.48 -3.71
N ILE A 400 21.82 6.43 -2.47
CA ILE A 400 20.42 6.65 -2.14
C ILE A 400 20.20 8.13 -1.81
N TYR A 401 19.12 8.70 -2.31
CA TYR A 401 18.74 10.10 -2.12
C TYR A 401 17.27 10.23 -1.70
N GLY A 402 16.98 11.13 -0.82
CA GLY A 402 15.62 11.49 -0.43
C GLY A 402 15.33 11.34 1.05
N GLU A 403 14.04 11.19 1.38
CA GLU A 403 13.59 10.97 2.74
C GLU A 403 13.68 9.49 3.12
N PRO A 404 13.70 9.14 4.42
CA PRO A 404 13.62 7.74 4.83
C PRO A 404 12.39 7.04 4.25
N THR A 405 12.53 5.74 3.93
CA THR A 405 11.41 4.90 3.49
C THR A 405 10.39 4.65 4.61
N ALA A 406 9.33 3.90 4.33
CA ALA A 406 8.29 3.62 5.32
C ALA A 406 8.75 2.78 6.52
N GLY A 407 9.76 1.92 6.35
CA GLY A 407 10.22 1.00 7.39
C GLY A 407 9.36 -0.26 7.52
N ALA A 408 8.88 -0.79 6.40
CA ALA A 408 7.95 -1.92 6.33
C ALA A 408 8.63 -3.28 6.06
N LEU A 409 9.94 -3.40 6.22
CA LEU A 409 10.68 -4.64 5.91
C LEU A 409 10.77 -5.64 7.05
N ASP A 410 10.42 -5.25 8.27
CA ASP A 410 10.42 -6.16 9.43
C ASP A 410 9.37 -7.26 9.29
N TYR A 411 8.29 -6.95 8.57
CA TYR A 411 7.17 -7.84 8.33
C TYR A 411 6.73 -7.76 6.86
N GLU A 412 6.41 -8.90 6.27
CA GLU A 412 6.13 -9.02 4.84
C GLU A 412 4.89 -9.86 4.56
N ASN A 413 4.44 -9.79 3.29
CA ASN A 413 3.42 -10.66 2.73
C ASN A 413 2.06 -10.57 3.45
N VAL A 414 1.27 -9.56 3.09
CA VAL A 414 0.00 -9.22 3.75
C VAL A 414 -1.11 -10.22 3.44
N SER A 415 -1.77 -10.71 4.48
CA SER A 415 -3.07 -11.40 4.41
C SER A 415 -4.20 -10.43 4.77
N ILE A 416 -5.34 -10.54 4.08
CA ILE A 416 -6.55 -9.77 4.38
C ILE A 416 -7.64 -10.74 4.80
N VAL A 417 -8.08 -10.64 6.04
CA VAL A 417 -9.06 -11.55 6.65
C VAL A 417 -10.21 -10.78 7.30
N PRO A 418 -11.44 -11.34 7.34
CA PRO A 418 -12.53 -10.71 8.11
C PRO A 418 -12.17 -10.69 9.60
N ILE A 419 -12.48 -9.59 10.29
CA ILE A 419 -12.15 -9.45 11.72
C ILE A 419 -12.99 -10.39 12.60
N ALA A 420 -14.17 -10.77 12.16
CA ALA A 420 -15.04 -11.71 12.85
C ALA A 420 -15.70 -12.70 11.87
N SER A 421 -16.10 -13.86 12.38
CA SER A 421 -16.84 -14.85 11.59
C SER A 421 -18.18 -14.27 11.12
N GLY A 422 -18.39 -14.25 9.79
CA GLY A 422 -19.59 -13.66 9.19
C GLY A 422 -19.53 -12.15 9.00
N GLU A 423 -18.48 -11.46 9.48
CA GLU A 423 -18.25 -10.05 9.16
C GLU A 423 -17.92 -9.91 7.67
N ARG A 424 -18.55 -8.97 7.01
CA ARG A 424 -18.38 -8.72 5.56
C ARG A 424 -18.01 -7.27 5.23
N ARG A 425 -17.95 -6.42 6.21
CA ARG A 425 -17.66 -5.00 6.06
C ARG A 425 -16.22 -4.66 6.48
N TRP A 426 -15.73 -5.33 7.53
CA TRP A 426 -14.46 -5.01 8.16
C TRP A 426 -13.47 -6.16 8.04
N TYR A 427 -12.29 -5.86 7.55
CA TYR A 427 -11.21 -6.81 7.35
C TYR A 427 -9.93 -6.25 7.96
N LEU A 428 -9.14 -7.12 8.56
CA LEU A 428 -7.78 -6.82 8.99
C LEU A 428 -6.82 -7.22 7.87
N GLY A 429 -5.98 -6.27 7.42
CA GLY A 429 -4.74 -6.55 6.73
C GLY A 429 -3.62 -6.69 7.76
N TYR A 430 -2.81 -7.75 7.67
CA TYR A 430 -1.66 -7.95 8.53
C TYR A 430 -0.59 -8.79 7.83
N PRO A 431 0.71 -8.60 8.16
CA PRO A 431 1.78 -9.36 7.54
C PRO A 431 1.84 -10.78 8.09
N THR A 432 2.19 -11.73 7.22
CA THR A 432 2.23 -13.15 7.55
C THR A 432 3.64 -13.66 7.85
N ILE A 433 4.67 -12.92 7.41
CA ILE A 433 6.08 -13.28 7.55
C ILE A 433 6.77 -12.20 8.37
N ALA A 434 7.52 -12.62 9.38
CA ALA A 434 8.47 -11.75 10.09
C ALA A 434 9.85 -11.98 9.48
N ALA A 435 10.50 -10.91 9.03
CA ALA A 435 11.89 -10.95 8.58
C ALA A 435 12.80 -11.32 9.76
N GLY A 436 13.69 -12.27 9.57
CA GLY A 436 14.58 -12.74 10.64
C GLY A 436 15.79 -11.84 10.89
N THR A 437 15.85 -10.66 10.30
CA THR A 437 16.95 -9.71 10.41
C THR A 437 16.52 -8.43 11.08
N GLU A 438 17.37 -7.90 11.96
CA GLU A 438 17.20 -6.56 12.50
C GLU A 438 17.42 -5.53 11.38
N LEU A 439 16.33 -5.02 10.88
CA LEU A 439 16.34 -3.90 9.95
C LEU A 439 16.25 -2.56 10.69
N PRO A 440 16.82 -1.48 10.14
CA PRO A 440 16.74 -0.19 10.79
C PRO A 440 15.29 0.25 10.98
N ARG A 441 14.79 0.32 12.20
CA ARG A 441 13.48 0.89 12.50
C ARG A 441 13.44 2.34 12.04
N GLY A 442 12.32 2.76 11.44
CA GLY A 442 12.13 4.11 10.90
C GLY A 442 12.62 4.28 9.46
N GLY A 443 12.75 3.18 8.73
CA GLY A 443 12.99 3.16 7.30
C GLY A 443 14.47 3.24 6.90
N ILE A 444 14.71 2.94 5.62
CA ILE A 444 16.04 3.00 5.01
C ILE A 444 16.38 4.47 4.75
N ARG A 445 17.60 4.84 5.12
CA ARG A 445 18.15 6.19 4.89
C ARG A 445 19.25 6.14 3.82
N GLY A 446 19.45 7.29 3.17
CA GLY A 446 20.55 7.50 2.24
C GLY A 446 21.93 7.48 2.92
#